data_6d1fb34bd0ce0a217c6bce85ff68cfab
#
_entry.id   6d1fb34bd0ce0a217c6bce85ff68cfab
#
_cell.length_a   1.000
_cell.length_b   1.000
_cell.length_c   1.000
_cell.angle_alpha   90.00
_cell.angle_beta   90.00
_cell.angle_gamma   90.00
#
_symmetry.space_group_name_H-M   'P 1'
#
loop_
_entity.id
_entity.type
_entity.pdbx_description
1 polymer ?
#
loop_
_entity_poly.entity_id
_entity_poly.type
_entity_poly.pdbx_seq_one_letter_code
_entity_poly.pdbx_strand_id
1 'polypeptide(L)'
;MSIFERYLTVWVFLCIIVGIALGHLMPSAFQAIGAAEVAKVNIPVAILIWLMVIPMLLKIDFGSLAKVGSYWRGIGVTLFINWAVKPFSMALLGWLFVGWLFRPMLPSDQIDSYIAGLIILAAAPCTAMVFVWSNLTKGEPHFTLSQVALNDAIMIVAFAPIVGLLLGLSAITVPWDTLTISVVLYILIPVAISQVLRTRLTADGTTRSLDALLAKLQPLSLVALLATLILLFGFQGEQIIAQPAVIGLLAVPILIQVYFNSGLAYLLNRMSGERHCVAGPSALIGASNFFELAVAAAISLFGFQSGAALATVVGVLIEVPVMLSVVWIVNRSKGWYEAAPAVSRNTVTERN
;
A
#
# COMPACT_ATOMS: atom_id res chain seq x y z
N MET A 1 8.56 6.86 19.22
CA MET A 1 8.41 5.59 18.46
C MET A 1 7.94 4.53 19.43
N SER A 2 6.83 3.88 19.15
CA SER A 2 6.39 2.71 19.91
C SER A 2 7.39 1.55 19.74
N ILE A 3 7.40 0.58 20.70
CA ILE A 3 8.22 -0.64 20.57
C ILE A 3 7.89 -1.38 19.27
N PHE A 4 6.64 -1.35 18.85
CA PHE A 4 6.17 -1.95 17.61
C PHE A 4 6.83 -1.31 16.38
N GLU A 5 6.81 0.01 16.25
CA GLU A 5 7.44 0.72 15.11
C GLU A 5 8.94 0.47 15.04
N ARG A 6 9.60 0.36 16.18
CA ARG A 6 11.04 0.09 16.27
C ARG A 6 11.41 -1.30 15.75
N TYR A 7 10.56 -2.29 15.99
CA TYR A 7 10.80 -3.69 15.64
C TYR A 7 9.83 -4.22 14.57
N LEU A 8 9.24 -3.30 13.78
CA LEU A 8 8.24 -3.66 12.78
C LEU A 8 8.69 -4.78 11.84
N THR A 9 9.93 -4.70 11.35
CA THR A 9 10.49 -5.74 10.47
C THR A 9 10.54 -7.11 11.14
N VAL A 10 10.88 -7.15 12.43
CA VAL A 10 10.91 -8.40 13.20
C VAL A 10 9.50 -8.97 13.33
N TRP A 11 8.50 -8.13 13.63
CA TRP A 11 7.11 -8.54 13.73
C TRP A 11 6.57 -9.08 12.41
N VAL A 12 6.83 -8.37 11.29
CA VAL A 12 6.43 -8.84 9.96
C VAL A 12 7.10 -10.15 9.62
N PHE A 13 8.41 -10.28 9.87
CA PHE A 13 9.15 -11.52 9.61
C PHE A 13 8.64 -12.70 10.45
N LEU A 14 8.31 -12.48 11.71
CA LEU A 14 7.69 -13.49 12.57
C LEU A 14 6.31 -13.91 12.04
N CYS A 15 5.47 -12.94 11.60
CA CYS A 15 4.17 -13.25 11.01
C CYS A 15 4.29 -14.07 9.72
N ILE A 16 5.30 -13.81 8.90
CA ILE A 16 5.59 -14.59 7.70
C ILE A 16 5.90 -16.05 8.09
N ILE A 17 6.85 -16.26 9.01
CA ILE A 17 7.23 -17.61 9.46
C ILE A 17 6.04 -18.32 10.09
N VAL A 18 5.33 -17.66 11.00
CA VAL A 18 4.16 -18.23 11.69
C VAL A 18 3.04 -18.53 10.69
N GLY A 19 2.75 -17.62 9.76
CA GLY A 19 1.74 -17.81 8.73
C GLY A 19 2.04 -19.03 7.85
N ILE A 20 3.25 -19.12 7.30
CA ILE A 20 3.69 -20.25 6.47
C ILE A 20 3.63 -21.55 7.26
N ALA A 21 4.16 -21.56 8.51
CA ALA A 21 4.13 -22.74 9.36
C ALA A 21 2.71 -23.21 9.68
N LEU A 22 1.82 -22.29 10.07
CA LEU A 22 0.42 -22.62 10.36
C LEU A 22 -0.33 -23.08 9.10
N GLY A 23 -0.10 -22.44 7.94
CA GLY A 23 -0.69 -22.85 6.66
C GLY A 23 -0.28 -24.27 6.26
N HIS A 24 0.97 -24.66 6.55
CA HIS A 24 1.46 -26.00 6.29
C HIS A 24 0.96 -27.03 7.33
N LEU A 25 0.93 -26.66 8.61
CA LEU A 25 0.52 -27.56 9.70
C LEU A 25 -0.99 -27.76 9.78
N MET A 26 -1.78 -26.76 9.39
CA MET A 26 -3.24 -26.72 9.54
C MET A 26 -3.94 -26.31 8.23
N PRO A 27 -3.69 -26.98 7.10
CA PRO A 27 -4.24 -26.56 5.80
C PRO A 27 -5.76 -26.57 5.78
N SER A 28 -6.41 -27.48 6.50
CA SER A 28 -7.88 -27.55 6.61
C SER A 28 -8.49 -26.32 7.29
N ALA A 29 -7.82 -25.75 8.29
CA ALA A 29 -8.27 -24.52 8.94
C ALA A 29 -8.20 -23.33 7.98
N PHE A 30 -7.11 -23.19 7.23
CA PHE A 30 -6.96 -22.14 6.23
C PHE A 30 -7.94 -22.31 5.06
N GLN A 31 -8.20 -23.54 4.62
CA GLN A 31 -9.21 -23.83 3.62
C GLN A 31 -10.63 -23.43 4.12
N ALA A 32 -10.96 -23.73 5.37
CA ALA A 32 -12.24 -23.34 5.97
C ALA A 32 -12.38 -21.81 6.07
N ILE A 33 -11.31 -21.10 6.47
CA ILE A 33 -11.28 -19.63 6.49
C ILE A 33 -11.38 -19.09 5.06
N GLY A 34 -10.67 -19.70 4.10
CA GLY A 34 -10.74 -19.36 2.69
C GLY A 34 -12.14 -19.54 2.10
N ALA A 35 -12.84 -20.60 2.48
CA ALA A 35 -14.19 -20.89 2.03
C ALA A 35 -15.27 -19.97 2.63
N ALA A 36 -14.94 -19.17 3.66
CA ALA A 36 -15.87 -18.21 4.29
C ALA A 36 -16.05 -16.97 3.42
N GLU A 37 -16.58 -17.16 2.21
CA GLU A 37 -16.77 -16.11 1.20
C GLU A 37 -18.24 -15.76 1.00
N VAL A 38 -18.52 -14.49 0.84
CA VAL A 38 -19.80 -13.94 0.36
C VAL A 38 -19.54 -13.07 -0.86
N ALA A 39 -20.18 -13.36 -1.99
CA ALA A 39 -19.97 -12.66 -3.26
C ALA A 39 -18.49 -12.60 -3.68
N LYS A 40 -17.75 -13.69 -3.51
CA LYS A 40 -16.31 -13.83 -3.77
C LYS A 40 -15.39 -12.99 -2.88
N VAL A 41 -15.93 -12.40 -1.82
CA VAL A 41 -15.16 -11.67 -0.83
C VAL A 41 -15.00 -12.51 0.43
N ASN A 42 -13.77 -12.70 0.87
CA ASN A 42 -13.47 -13.42 2.10
C ASN A 42 -13.81 -12.55 3.32
N ILE A 43 -14.83 -12.96 4.08
CA ILE A 43 -15.36 -12.18 5.22
C ILE A 43 -14.33 -12.04 6.36
N PRO A 44 -13.62 -13.08 6.81
CA PRO A 44 -12.56 -12.93 7.81
C PRO A 44 -11.50 -11.90 7.43
N VAL A 45 -11.01 -11.93 6.19
CA VAL A 45 -10.04 -10.96 5.68
C VAL A 45 -10.64 -9.55 5.63
N ALA A 46 -11.89 -9.41 5.18
CA ALA A 46 -12.57 -8.12 5.15
C ALA A 46 -12.70 -7.48 6.54
N ILE A 47 -13.08 -8.27 7.55
CA ILE A 47 -13.17 -7.78 8.93
C ILE A 47 -11.83 -7.30 9.45
N LEU A 48 -10.76 -8.04 9.21
CA LEU A 48 -9.41 -7.63 9.63
C LEU A 48 -8.96 -6.34 8.93
N ILE A 49 -9.20 -6.22 7.62
CA ILE A 49 -8.93 -4.99 6.86
C ILE A 49 -9.74 -3.82 7.45
N TRP A 50 -11.02 -3.99 7.76
CA TRP A 50 -11.84 -2.94 8.36
C TRP A 50 -11.31 -2.51 9.73
N LEU A 51 -10.95 -3.46 10.59
CA LEU A 51 -10.37 -3.17 11.91
C LEU A 51 -9.06 -2.39 11.82
N MET A 52 -8.32 -2.57 10.74
CA MET A 52 -7.06 -1.89 10.48
C MET A 52 -7.30 -0.50 9.85
N VAL A 53 -8.15 -0.41 8.84
CA VAL A 53 -8.32 0.79 8.01
C VAL A 53 -9.23 1.82 8.69
N ILE A 54 -10.32 1.42 9.36
CA ILE A 54 -11.25 2.34 10.01
C ILE A 54 -10.57 3.28 11.01
N PRO A 55 -9.71 2.81 11.94
CA PRO A 55 -9.01 3.71 12.86
C PRO A 55 -8.10 4.73 12.17
N MET A 56 -7.55 4.38 11.02
CA MET A 56 -6.73 5.29 10.21
C MET A 56 -7.59 6.35 9.55
N LEU A 57 -8.68 5.96 8.92
CA LEU A 57 -9.63 6.84 8.25
C LEU A 57 -10.32 7.81 9.22
N LEU A 58 -10.52 7.41 10.47
CA LEU A 58 -11.03 8.27 11.53
C LEU A 58 -10.11 9.46 11.85
N LYS A 59 -8.81 9.34 11.63
CA LYS A 59 -7.84 10.44 11.81
C LYS A 59 -7.93 11.49 10.69
N ILE A 60 -8.50 11.13 9.55
CA ILE A 60 -8.54 11.99 8.37
C ILE A 60 -9.73 12.96 8.47
N ASP A 61 -9.41 14.24 8.47
CA ASP A 61 -10.39 15.31 8.32
C ASP A 61 -10.41 15.80 6.86
N PHE A 62 -11.33 15.27 6.07
CA PHE A 62 -11.47 15.70 4.68
C PHE A 62 -11.85 17.18 4.54
N GLY A 63 -12.49 17.78 5.55
CA GLY A 63 -12.81 19.20 5.57
C GLY A 63 -11.57 20.10 5.71
N SER A 64 -10.52 19.61 6.35
CA SER A 64 -9.26 20.35 6.53
C SER A 64 -8.32 20.27 5.33
N LEU A 65 -8.60 19.42 4.34
CA LEU A 65 -7.81 19.30 3.10
C LEU A 65 -7.71 20.62 2.32
N ALA A 66 -8.67 21.53 2.49
CA ALA A 66 -8.60 22.87 1.90
C ALA A 66 -7.40 23.71 2.40
N LYS A 67 -6.79 23.35 3.54
CA LYS A 67 -5.61 24.04 4.13
C LYS A 67 -4.27 23.51 3.61
N VAL A 68 -4.29 22.53 2.70
CA VAL A 68 -3.13 21.79 2.20
C VAL A 68 -2.29 22.58 1.18
N GLY A 69 -2.70 23.81 0.84
CA GLY A 69 -2.03 24.64 -0.16
C GLY A 69 -0.53 24.89 0.05
N SER A 70 0.00 24.71 1.28
CA SER A 70 1.42 24.92 1.57
C SER A 70 2.36 23.87 0.95
N TYR A 71 1.87 22.67 0.63
CA TYR A 71 2.67 21.54 0.10
C TYR A 71 2.21 21.06 -1.27
N TRP A 72 1.53 21.92 -2.04
CA TRP A 72 0.88 21.53 -3.29
C TRP A 72 1.80 20.86 -4.31
N ARG A 73 3.09 21.27 -4.37
CA ARG A 73 4.11 20.68 -5.26
C ARG A 73 4.42 19.26 -4.85
N GLY A 74 4.74 19.05 -3.57
CA GLY A 74 5.01 17.71 -3.04
C GLY A 74 3.80 16.79 -3.13
N ILE A 75 2.60 17.33 -2.92
CA ILE A 75 1.34 16.61 -3.10
C ILE A 75 1.17 16.19 -4.56
N GLY A 76 1.33 17.13 -5.49
CA GLY A 76 1.23 16.86 -6.91
C GLY A 76 2.23 15.80 -7.39
N VAL A 77 3.49 15.88 -6.94
CA VAL A 77 4.52 14.87 -7.24
C VAL A 77 4.10 13.50 -6.73
N THR A 78 3.68 13.40 -5.47
CA THR A 78 3.30 12.10 -4.89
C THR A 78 2.09 11.49 -5.58
N LEU A 79 1.07 12.27 -5.86
CA LEU A 79 -0.12 11.82 -6.59
C LEU A 79 0.23 11.40 -8.03
N PHE A 80 1.07 12.16 -8.72
CA PHE A 80 1.54 11.80 -10.05
C PHE A 80 2.27 10.45 -10.04
N ILE A 81 3.18 10.24 -9.08
CA ILE A 81 3.86 8.95 -8.94
C ILE A 81 2.86 7.82 -8.65
N ASN A 82 1.96 8.00 -7.69
CA ASN A 82 1.04 6.94 -7.28
C ASN A 82 0.02 6.55 -8.35
N TRP A 83 -0.45 7.51 -9.14
CA TRP A 83 -1.60 7.29 -10.03
C TRP A 83 -1.24 7.28 -11.52
N ALA A 84 -0.16 7.95 -11.92
CA ALA A 84 0.26 8.01 -13.32
C ALA A 84 1.55 7.21 -13.60
N VAL A 85 2.44 7.04 -12.62
CA VAL A 85 3.72 6.34 -12.86
C VAL A 85 3.67 4.90 -12.35
N LYS A 86 3.31 4.72 -11.08
CA LYS A 86 3.44 3.43 -10.39
C LYS A 86 2.65 2.29 -11.03
N PRO A 87 1.33 2.39 -11.31
CA PRO A 87 0.58 1.30 -11.93
C PRO A 87 1.09 0.94 -13.33
N PHE A 88 1.39 1.96 -14.14
CA PHE A 88 1.83 1.78 -15.53
C PHE A 88 3.25 1.23 -15.60
N SER A 89 4.16 1.69 -14.74
CA SER A 89 5.51 1.14 -14.67
C SER A 89 5.51 -0.33 -14.24
N MET A 90 4.62 -0.72 -13.31
CA MET A 90 4.52 -2.13 -12.92
C MET A 90 3.91 -2.99 -14.03
N ALA A 91 2.91 -2.51 -14.74
CA ALA A 91 2.36 -3.22 -15.90
C ALA A 91 3.46 -3.47 -16.95
N LEU A 92 4.28 -2.46 -17.23
CA LEU A 92 5.43 -2.57 -18.14
C LEU A 92 6.47 -3.57 -17.61
N LEU A 93 6.83 -3.47 -16.32
CA LEU A 93 7.78 -4.39 -15.70
C LEU A 93 7.24 -5.83 -15.65
N GLY A 94 5.96 -6.00 -15.34
CA GLY A 94 5.29 -7.29 -15.35
C GLY A 94 5.32 -7.92 -16.75
N TRP A 95 4.98 -7.15 -17.77
CA TRP A 95 5.07 -7.62 -19.16
C TRP A 95 6.52 -7.94 -19.56
N LEU A 96 7.48 -7.08 -19.25
CA LEU A 96 8.88 -7.24 -19.62
C LEU A 96 9.53 -8.45 -18.93
N PHE A 97 9.38 -8.53 -17.60
CA PHE A 97 10.05 -9.57 -16.81
C PHE A 97 9.26 -10.87 -16.80
N VAL A 98 7.98 -10.84 -16.45
CA VAL A 98 7.16 -12.06 -16.32
C VAL A 98 6.65 -12.53 -17.68
N GLY A 99 6.19 -11.62 -18.53
CA GLY A 99 5.63 -11.95 -19.83
C GLY A 99 6.67 -12.33 -20.88
N TRP A 100 7.90 -11.84 -20.77
CA TRP A 100 8.94 -12.07 -21.79
C TRP A 100 10.22 -12.67 -21.21
N LEU A 101 10.96 -11.99 -20.33
CA LEU A 101 12.31 -12.40 -19.91
C LEU A 101 12.31 -13.70 -19.09
N PHE A 102 11.42 -13.82 -18.13
CA PHE A 102 11.31 -14.97 -17.22
C PHE A 102 10.28 -16.01 -17.68
N ARG A 103 9.61 -15.76 -18.79
CA ARG A 103 8.58 -16.66 -19.33
C ARG A 103 9.01 -18.13 -19.42
N PRO A 104 10.24 -18.47 -19.88
CA PRO A 104 10.68 -19.86 -19.95
C PRO A 104 10.91 -20.52 -18.58
N MET A 105 11.01 -19.72 -17.52
CA MET A 105 11.32 -20.17 -16.15
C MET A 105 10.07 -20.23 -15.26
N LEU A 106 8.94 -19.72 -15.74
CA LEU A 106 7.68 -19.62 -15.00
C LEU A 106 6.65 -20.61 -15.54
N PRO A 107 5.73 -21.12 -14.70
CA PRO A 107 4.58 -21.92 -15.14
C PRO A 107 3.76 -21.14 -16.18
N SER A 108 3.61 -21.70 -17.37
CA SER A 108 3.01 -21.01 -18.51
C SER A 108 1.52 -20.66 -18.31
N ASP A 109 0.82 -21.45 -17.51
CA ASP A 109 -0.58 -21.27 -17.14
C ASP A 109 -0.81 -20.17 -16.09
N GLN A 110 0.25 -19.71 -15.39
CA GLN A 110 0.18 -18.69 -14.34
C GLN A 110 0.71 -17.32 -14.75
N ILE A 111 1.31 -17.18 -15.92
CA ILE A 111 1.97 -15.93 -16.35
C ILE A 111 1.03 -14.73 -16.29
N ASP A 112 -0.16 -14.84 -16.87
CA ASP A 112 -1.15 -13.76 -16.89
C ASP A 112 -1.63 -13.46 -15.47
N SER A 113 -1.76 -14.49 -14.65
CA SER A 113 -2.13 -14.35 -13.24
C SER A 113 -1.06 -13.61 -12.43
N TYR A 114 0.23 -13.90 -12.64
CA TYR A 114 1.33 -13.15 -12.00
C TYR A 114 1.33 -11.68 -12.41
N ILE A 115 1.18 -11.39 -13.72
CA ILE A 115 1.10 -10.01 -14.22
C ILE A 115 -0.08 -9.28 -13.61
N ALA A 116 -1.25 -9.94 -13.51
CA ALA A 116 -2.43 -9.37 -12.87
C ALA A 116 -2.16 -9.01 -11.40
N GLY A 117 -1.54 -9.89 -10.64
CA GLY A 117 -1.18 -9.64 -9.25
C GLY A 117 -0.24 -8.44 -9.08
N LEU A 118 0.78 -8.33 -9.93
CA LEU A 118 1.70 -7.18 -9.93
C LEU A 118 0.97 -5.86 -10.24
N ILE A 119 0.06 -5.86 -11.21
CA ILE A 119 -0.76 -4.69 -11.56
C ILE A 119 -1.65 -4.28 -10.39
N ILE A 120 -2.37 -5.23 -9.78
CA ILE A 120 -3.25 -4.98 -8.63
C ILE A 120 -2.46 -4.41 -7.45
N LEU A 121 -1.28 -4.98 -7.17
CA LEU A 121 -0.38 -4.52 -6.11
C LEU A 121 -0.01 -3.05 -6.31
N ALA A 122 0.41 -2.68 -7.50
CA ALA A 122 0.88 -1.33 -7.80
C ALA A 122 -0.23 -0.29 -7.93
N ALA A 123 -1.45 -0.71 -8.25
CA ALA A 123 -2.60 0.18 -8.37
C ALA A 123 -3.17 0.65 -7.03
N ALA A 124 -2.78 0.04 -5.92
CA ALA A 124 -3.21 0.38 -4.57
C ALA A 124 -2.11 1.12 -3.80
N PRO A 125 -2.14 2.46 -3.69
CA PRO A 125 -1.20 3.21 -2.86
C PRO A 125 -1.36 2.88 -1.38
N CYS A 126 -0.24 2.75 -0.66
CA CYS A 126 -0.26 2.46 0.77
C CYS A 126 -0.86 3.60 1.58
N THR A 127 -1.65 3.26 2.58
CA THR A 127 -2.20 4.18 3.58
C THR A 127 -1.84 3.76 5.01
N ALA A 128 -1.68 2.46 5.26
CA ALA A 128 -1.44 1.91 6.59
C ALA A 128 -0.04 2.23 7.14
N MET A 129 0.99 2.00 6.34
CA MET A 129 2.38 2.12 6.77
C MET A 129 2.98 3.52 6.55
N VAL A 130 2.24 4.41 5.88
CA VAL A 130 2.72 5.74 5.48
C VAL A 130 3.21 6.57 6.66
N PHE A 131 2.50 6.53 7.79
CA PHE A 131 2.91 7.27 9.00
C PHE A 131 4.21 6.73 9.60
N VAL A 132 4.42 5.42 9.55
CA VAL A 132 5.68 4.80 9.99
C VAL A 132 6.84 5.27 9.11
N TRP A 133 6.68 5.21 7.79
CA TRP A 133 7.68 5.66 6.84
C TRP A 133 8.00 7.15 6.99
N SER A 134 6.96 7.97 7.17
CA SER A 134 7.10 9.40 7.39
C SER A 134 7.88 9.69 8.69
N ASN A 135 7.54 9.03 9.78
CA ASN A 135 8.25 9.20 11.06
C ASN A 135 9.73 8.82 10.94
N LEU A 136 10.04 7.71 10.25
CA LEU A 136 11.41 7.23 10.05
C LEU A 136 12.27 8.21 9.22
N THR A 137 11.65 8.99 8.33
CA THR A 137 12.33 10.03 7.52
C THR A 137 12.20 11.43 8.10
N LYS A 138 11.68 11.57 9.33
CA LYS A 138 11.42 12.87 9.97
C LYS A 138 10.55 13.76 9.09
N GLY A 139 9.52 13.14 8.51
CA GLY A 139 8.60 13.78 7.58
C GLY A 139 7.64 14.75 8.25
N GLU A 140 7.06 15.63 7.42
CA GLU A 140 6.04 16.60 7.84
C GLU A 140 4.71 15.88 8.06
N PRO A 141 4.14 15.88 9.31
CA PRO A 141 2.92 15.12 9.62
C PRO A 141 1.70 15.60 8.83
N HIS A 142 1.56 16.91 8.62
CA HIS A 142 0.42 17.47 7.86
C HIS A 142 0.47 17.07 6.39
N PHE A 143 1.66 17.08 5.78
CA PHE A 143 1.85 16.55 4.43
C PHE A 143 1.44 15.08 4.35
N THR A 144 1.93 14.27 5.28
CA THR A 144 1.65 12.83 5.32
C THR A 144 0.16 12.54 5.47
N LEU A 145 -0.51 13.22 6.39
CA LEU A 145 -1.96 13.09 6.60
C LEU A 145 -2.74 13.46 5.35
N SER A 146 -2.34 14.55 4.68
CA SER A 146 -2.95 14.99 3.44
C SER A 146 -2.79 13.99 2.31
N GLN A 147 -1.62 13.35 2.22
CA GLN A 147 -1.36 12.31 1.22
C GLN A 147 -2.24 11.08 1.44
N VAL A 148 -2.38 10.62 2.69
CA VAL A 148 -3.27 9.50 3.01
C VAL A 148 -4.70 9.83 2.59
N ALA A 149 -5.21 10.99 3.01
CA ALA A 149 -6.58 11.41 2.69
C ALA A 149 -6.85 11.52 1.19
N LEU A 150 -5.92 12.11 0.44
CA LEU A 150 -6.06 12.28 -1.01
C LEU A 150 -5.95 10.95 -1.75
N ASN A 151 -4.99 10.10 -1.37
CA ASN A 151 -4.85 8.77 -1.99
C ASN A 151 -6.08 7.90 -1.72
N ASP A 152 -6.62 7.90 -0.49
CA ASP A 152 -7.84 7.16 -0.18
C ASP A 152 -9.05 7.68 -0.96
N ALA A 153 -9.22 9.00 -1.08
CA ALA A 153 -10.30 9.59 -1.85
C ALA A 153 -10.21 9.25 -3.34
N ILE A 154 -9.01 9.32 -3.92
CA ILE A 154 -8.78 8.97 -5.33
C ILE A 154 -8.95 7.46 -5.53
N MET A 155 -8.50 6.63 -4.59
CA MET A 155 -8.58 5.17 -4.67
C MET A 155 -10.01 4.67 -4.84
N ILE A 156 -10.99 5.31 -4.19
CA ILE A 156 -12.41 4.96 -4.31
C ILE A 156 -12.86 4.96 -5.77
N VAL A 157 -12.39 5.94 -6.57
CA VAL A 157 -12.84 6.13 -7.95
C VAL A 157 -11.84 5.62 -8.99
N ALA A 158 -10.55 5.58 -8.68
CA ALA A 158 -9.50 5.32 -9.65
C ALA A 158 -8.99 3.86 -9.64
N PHE A 159 -9.07 3.15 -8.51
CA PHE A 159 -8.51 1.80 -8.39
C PHE A 159 -9.11 0.84 -9.42
N ALA A 160 -10.43 0.69 -9.47
CA ALA A 160 -11.08 -0.24 -10.40
C ALA A 160 -10.86 0.14 -11.87
N PRO A 161 -11.02 1.40 -12.31
CA PRO A 161 -10.71 1.80 -13.67
C PRO A 161 -9.26 1.55 -14.09
N ILE A 162 -8.29 1.85 -13.22
CA ILE A 162 -6.87 1.65 -13.52
C ILE A 162 -6.54 0.16 -13.61
N VAL A 163 -6.99 -0.65 -12.64
CA VAL A 163 -6.79 -2.11 -12.68
C VAL A 163 -7.46 -2.69 -13.93
N GLY A 164 -8.71 -2.34 -14.18
CA GLY A 164 -9.44 -2.83 -15.36
C GLY A 164 -8.78 -2.43 -16.69
N LEU A 165 -8.30 -1.18 -16.82
CA LEU A 165 -7.57 -0.71 -17.97
C LEU A 165 -6.28 -1.51 -18.19
N LEU A 166 -5.45 -1.65 -17.14
CA LEU A 166 -4.14 -2.30 -17.26
C LEU A 166 -4.24 -3.81 -17.48
N LEU A 167 -5.21 -4.48 -16.85
CA LEU A 167 -5.51 -5.88 -17.12
C LEU A 167 -6.00 -6.06 -18.57
N GLY A 168 -6.88 -5.18 -19.05
CA GLY A 168 -7.35 -5.19 -20.43
C GLY A 168 -6.23 -4.96 -21.46
N LEU A 169 -5.31 -4.04 -21.20
CA LEU A 169 -4.13 -3.82 -22.04
C LEU A 169 -3.18 -5.03 -22.04
N SER A 170 -3.18 -5.81 -20.96
CA SER A 170 -2.41 -7.05 -20.84
C SER A 170 -3.17 -8.26 -21.39
N ALA A 171 -4.29 -8.07 -22.09
CA ALA A 171 -5.18 -9.10 -22.62
C ALA A 171 -5.74 -10.08 -21.54
N ILE A 172 -5.79 -9.64 -20.30
CA ILE A 172 -6.33 -10.40 -19.17
C ILE A 172 -7.81 -10.05 -19.00
N THR A 173 -8.67 -11.08 -18.87
CA THR A 173 -10.10 -10.87 -18.65
C THR A 173 -10.37 -10.18 -17.32
N VAL A 174 -11.15 -9.10 -17.37
CA VAL A 174 -11.46 -8.29 -16.19
C VAL A 174 -12.81 -8.70 -15.63
N PRO A 175 -12.90 -9.29 -14.42
CA PRO A 175 -14.16 -9.58 -13.77
C PRO A 175 -14.70 -8.30 -13.08
N TRP A 176 -15.30 -7.40 -13.86
CA TRP A 176 -15.77 -6.08 -13.41
C TRP A 176 -16.72 -6.12 -12.21
N ASP A 177 -17.61 -7.10 -12.15
CA ASP A 177 -18.54 -7.26 -11.03
C ASP A 177 -17.78 -7.49 -9.71
N THR A 178 -16.83 -8.43 -9.73
CA THR A 178 -16.03 -8.75 -8.55
C THR A 178 -15.10 -7.60 -8.16
N LEU A 179 -14.50 -6.92 -9.16
CA LEU A 179 -13.64 -5.77 -8.94
C LEU A 179 -14.43 -4.61 -8.28
N THR A 180 -15.62 -4.32 -8.78
CA THR A 180 -16.49 -3.29 -8.20
C THR A 180 -16.94 -3.64 -6.78
N ILE A 181 -17.36 -4.88 -6.53
CA ILE A 181 -17.72 -5.36 -5.19
C ILE A 181 -16.54 -5.24 -4.23
N SER A 182 -15.33 -5.59 -4.67
CA SER A 182 -14.10 -5.46 -3.86
C SER A 182 -13.85 -4.01 -3.46
N VAL A 183 -13.97 -3.06 -4.38
CA VAL A 183 -13.82 -1.62 -4.08
C VAL A 183 -14.88 -1.15 -3.08
N VAL A 184 -16.12 -1.55 -3.28
CA VAL A 184 -17.20 -1.17 -2.36
C VAL A 184 -16.95 -1.71 -0.96
N LEU A 185 -16.59 -2.98 -0.84
CA LEU A 185 -16.43 -3.65 0.46
C LEU A 185 -15.14 -3.26 1.17
N TYR A 186 -14.01 -3.18 0.46
CA TYR A 186 -12.72 -2.93 1.10
C TYR A 186 -12.38 -1.45 1.24
N ILE A 187 -12.98 -0.56 0.44
CA ILE A 187 -12.66 0.86 0.43
C ILE A 187 -13.87 1.72 0.80
N LEU A 188 -14.95 1.67 0.02
CA LEU A 188 -16.06 2.62 0.15
C LEU A 188 -16.79 2.48 1.49
N ILE A 189 -17.09 1.26 1.91
CA ILE A 189 -17.80 1.01 3.18
C ILE A 189 -16.96 1.46 4.40
N PRO A 190 -15.67 1.09 4.55
CA PRO A 190 -14.84 1.60 5.64
C PRO A 190 -14.73 3.13 5.67
N VAL A 191 -14.58 3.77 4.51
CA VAL A 191 -14.57 5.23 4.40
C VAL A 191 -15.89 5.83 4.89
N ALA A 192 -17.02 5.33 4.41
CA ALA A 192 -18.34 5.81 4.82
C ALA A 192 -18.58 5.65 6.33
N ILE A 193 -18.27 4.46 6.89
CA ILE A 193 -18.38 4.19 8.33
C ILE A 193 -17.50 5.17 9.11
N SER A 194 -16.25 5.34 8.70
CA SER A 194 -15.29 6.21 9.38
C SER A 194 -15.73 7.66 9.38
N GLN A 195 -16.22 8.18 8.25
CA GLN A 195 -16.66 9.57 8.16
C GLN A 195 -17.95 9.84 8.94
N VAL A 196 -18.92 8.92 8.89
CA VAL A 196 -20.15 9.02 9.72
C VAL A 196 -19.80 8.99 11.21
N LEU A 197 -18.92 8.07 11.61
CA LEU A 197 -18.50 7.94 13.00
C LEU A 197 -17.70 9.17 13.45
N ARG A 198 -16.76 9.65 12.64
CA ARG A 198 -16.02 10.88 12.91
C ARG A 198 -16.95 12.09 13.11
N THR A 199 -17.86 12.31 12.17
CA THR A 199 -18.81 13.43 12.23
C THR A 199 -19.65 13.39 13.51
N ARG A 200 -20.09 12.21 13.94
CA ARG A 200 -20.84 12.06 15.20
C ARG A 200 -19.97 12.30 16.44
N LEU A 201 -18.73 11.81 16.44
CA LEU A 201 -17.81 11.94 17.57
C LEU A 201 -17.23 13.35 17.75
N THR A 202 -17.28 14.17 16.70
CA THR A 202 -16.83 15.58 16.72
C THR A 202 -17.98 16.57 16.66
N ALA A 203 -19.23 16.14 16.82
CA ALA A 203 -20.42 16.98 16.72
C ALA A 203 -20.49 18.09 17.82
N ASP A 204 -19.82 17.86 18.95
CA ASP A 204 -19.68 18.81 20.06
C ASP A 204 -18.53 19.85 19.84
N GLY A 205 -17.88 19.81 18.68
CA GLY A 205 -16.74 20.67 18.34
C GLY A 205 -15.44 20.27 19.04
N THR A 206 -15.40 19.13 19.74
CA THR A 206 -14.21 18.61 20.41
C THR A 206 -13.76 17.28 19.81
N THR A 207 -12.46 16.96 19.93
CA THR A 207 -11.91 15.66 19.48
C THR A 207 -11.85 14.63 20.60
N ARG A 208 -12.27 14.97 21.81
CA ARG A 208 -12.06 14.12 23.00
C ARG A 208 -12.65 12.72 22.85
N SER A 209 -13.88 12.62 22.35
CA SER A 209 -14.56 11.35 22.13
C SER A 209 -13.89 10.53 21.02
N LEU A 210 -13.44 11.20 19.96
CA LEU A 210 -12.67 10.61 18.86
C LEU A 210 -11.32 10.07 19.34
N ASP A 211 -10.57 10.86 20.11
CA ASP A 211 -9.26 10.48 20.65
C ASP A 211 -9.37 9.30 21.61
N ALA A 212 -10.41 9.27 22.45
CA ALA A 212 -10.69 8.15 23.35
C ALA A 212 -11.01 6.85 22.59
N LEU A 213 -11.76 6.95 21.49
CA LEU A 213 -12.02 5.80 20.61
C LEU A 213 -10.76 5.33 19.90
N LEU A 214 -9.98 6.25 19.32
CA LEU A 214 -8.73 5.94 18.64
C LEU A 214 -7.72 5.25 19.56
N ALA A 215 -7.61 5.68 20.82
CA ALA A 215 -6.75 5.03 21.81
C ALA A 215 -7.12 3.55 22.05
N LYS A 216 -8.42 3.20 21.98
CA LYS A 216 -8.90 1.82 22.11
C LYS A 216 -8.72 1.01 20.83
N LEU A 217 -8.93 1.62 19.67
CA LEU A 217 -8.86 0.96 18.37
C LEU A 217 -7.43 0.75 17.89
N GLN A 218 -6.47 1.58 18.29
CA GLN A 218 -5.09 1.49 17.82
C GLN A 218 -4.42 0.13 18.11
N PRO A 219 -4.48 -0.45 19.33
CA PRO A 219 -3.93 -1.78 19.56
C PRO A 219 -4.66 -2.87 18.77
N LEU A 220 -5.99 -2.72 18.59
CA LEU A 220 -6.78 -3.66 17.79
C LEU A 220 -6.38 -3.61 16.31
N SER A 221 -6.12 -2.42 15.78
CA SER A 221 -5.61 -2.24 14.41
C SER A 221 -4.26 -2.93 14.21
N LEU A 222 -3.36 -2.85 15.17
CA LEU A 222 -2.07 -3.55 15.12
C LEU A 222 -2.24 -5.07 15.14
N VAL A 223 -3.10 -5.58 16.01
CA VAL A 223 -3.41 -7.02 16.06
C VAL A 223 -4.04 -7.48 14.75
N ALA A 224 -4.97 -6.68 14.19
CA ALA A 224 -5.58 -6.97 12.90
C ALA A 224 -4.56 -7.00 11.76
N LEU A 225 -3.60 -6.08 11.73
CA LEU A 225 -2.50 -6.07 10.77
C LEU A 225 -1.67 -7.37 10.85
N LEU A 226 -1.22 -7.75 12.05
CA LEU A 226 -0.43 -8.97 12.24
C LEU A 226 -1.24 -10.23 11.90
N ALA A 227 -2.52 -10.28 12.30
CA ALA A 227 -3.40 -11.40 11.95
C ALA A 227 -3.63 -11.50 10.44
N THR A 228 -3.80 -10.37 9.76
CA THR A 228 -3.92 -10.33 8.29
C THR A 228 -2.65 -10.90 7.64
N LEU A 229 -1.47 -10.48 8.08
CA LEU A 229 -0.21 -11.03 7.56
C LEU A 229 -0.13 -12.55 7.76
N ILE A 230 -0.44 -13.04 8.97
CA ILE A 230 -0.44 -14.48 9.25
C ILE A 230 -1.41 -15.22 8.32
N LEU A 231 -2.62 -14.70 8.12
CA LEU A 231 -3.60 -15.31 7.22
C LEU A 231 -3.11 -15.32 5.76
N LEU A 232 -2.61 -14.19 5.26
CA LEU A 232 -2.16 -14.07 3.88
C LEU A 232 -1.00 -15.02 3.58
N PHE A 233 -0.01 -15.09 4.46
CA PHE A 233 1.09 -16.04 4.32
C PHE A 233 0.68 -17.49 4.57
N GLY A 234 -0.31 -17.72 5.43
CA GLY A 234 -0.89 -19.04 5.65
C GLY A 234 -1.64 -19.58 4.43
N PHE A 235 -2.39 -18.75 3.73
CA PHE A 235 -3.05 -19.12 2.46
C PHE A 235 -2.06 -19.49 1.35
N GLN A 236 -0.90 -18.85 1.31
CA GLN A 236 0.11 -19.04 0.28
C GLN A 236 1.29 -19.92 0.72
N GLY A 237 1.24 -20.46 1.94
CA GLY A 237 2.37 -21.16 2.57
C GLY A 237 2.91 -22.33 1.74
N GLU A 238 2.04 -23.17 1.19
CA GLU A 238 2.42 -24.28 0.31
C GLU A 238 3.12 -23.79 -0.96
N GLN A 239 2.57 -22.78 -1.62
CA GLN A 239 3.14 -22.24 -2.86
C GLN A 239 4.50 -21.57 -2.61
N ILE A 240 4.63 -20.86 -1.49
CA ILE A 240 5.89 -20.20 -1.11
C ILE A 240 7.00 -21.23 -0.90
N ILE A 241 6.70 -22.33 -0.23
CA ILE A 241 7.69 -23.41 0.01
C ILE A 241 7.99 -24.19 -1.28
N ALA A 242 6.95 -24.48 -2.08
CA ALA A 242 7.08 -25.28 -3.28
C ALA A 242 7.76 -24.55 -4.45
N GLN A 243 7.66 -23.22 -4.50
CA GLN A 243 8.08 -22.44 -5.68
C GLN A 243 9.01 -21.25 -5.30
N PRO A 244 10.13 -21.47 -4.57
CA PRO A 244 11.02 -20.38 -4.16
C PRO A 244 11.65 -19.63 -5.34
N ALA A 245 11.88 -20.30 -6.47
CA ALA A 245 12.39 -19.67 -7.70
C ALA A 245 11.39 -18.67 -8.27
N VAL A 246 10.10 -19.00 -8.30
CA VAL A 246 9.03 -18.08 -8.75
C VAL A 246 9.00 -16.82 -7.89
N ILE A 247 9.13 -16.98 -6.56
CA ILE A 247 9.19 -15.84 -5.63
C ILE A 247 10.36 -14.92 -5.95
N GLY A 248 11.56 -15.50 -6.18
CA GLY A 248 12.75 -14.74 -6.55
C GLY A 248 12.56 -13.98 -7.87
N LEU A 249 11.93 -14.61 -8.87
CA LEU A 249 11.67 -13.99 -10.18
C LEU A 249 10.62 -12.85 -10.06
N LEU A 250 9.55 -13.06 -9.30
CA LEU A 250 8.52 -12.02 -9.05
C LEU A 250 9.06 -10.86 -8.20
N ALA A 251 10.04 -11.11 -7.34
CA ALA A 251 10.68 -10.08 -6.54
C ALA A 251 11.41 -9.04 -7.40
N VAL A 252 11.98 -9.43 -8.54
CA VAL A 252 12.79 -8.53 -9.40
C VAL A 252 11.99 -7.32 -9.90
N PRO A 253 10.85 -7.45 -10.58
CA PRO A 253 10.07 -6.28 -11.01
C PRO A 253 9.60 -5.42 -9.84
N ILE A 254 9.27 -6.02 -8.69
CA ILE A 254 8.85 -5.29 -7.49
C ILE A 254 10.01 -4.44 -6.95
N LEU A 255 11.21 -5.01 -6.83
CA LEU A 255 12.42 -4.30 -6.40
C LEU A 255 12.72 -3.10 -7.30
N ILE A 256 12.72 -3.33 -8.60
CA ILE A 256 12.97 -2.27 -9.59
C ILE A 256 11.94 -1.15 -9.44
N GLN A 257 10.66 -1.50 -9.31
CA GLN A 257 9.59 -0.53 -9.15
C GLN A 257 9.74 0.32 -7.89
N VAL A 258 10.02 -0.30 -6.74
CA VAL A 258 10.15 0.41 -5.46
C VAL A 258 11.27 1.45 -5.55
N TYR A 259 12.47 1.06 -6.01
CA TYR A 259 13.58 1.99 -6.14
C TYR A 259 13.35 3.05 -7.21
N PHE A 260 12.76 2.68 -8.34
CA PHE A 260 12.45 3.61 -9.43
C PHE A 260 11.45 4.69 -8.97
N ASN A 261 10.31 4.29 -8.41
CA ASN A 261 9.28 5.24 -7.98
C ASN A 261 9.75 6.11 -6.82
N SER A 262 10.45 5.51 -5.86
CA SER A 262 11.03 6.25 -4.73
C SER A 262 12.07 7.28 -5.20
N GLY A 263 13.00 6.86 -6.05
CA GLY A 263 14.02 7.74 -6.62
C GLY A 263 13.41 8.85 -7.45
N LEU A 264 12.44 8.53 -8.30
CA LEU A 264 11.75 9.52 -9.14
C LEU A 264 10.98 10.54 -8.29
N ALA A 265 10.20 10.07 -7.28
CA ALA A 265 9.49 10.96 -6.37
C ALA A 265 10.45 11.90 -5.62
N TYR A 266 11.56 11.36 -5.11
CA TYR A 266 12.57 12.13 -4.39
C TYR A 266 13.23 13.20 -5.26
N LEU A 267 13.60 12.85 -6.50
CA LEU A 267 14.20 13.76 -7.48
C LEU A 267 13.21 14.84 -7.93
N LEU A 268 11.97 14.48 -8.25
CA LEU A 268 10.94 15.44 -8.67
C LEU A 268 10.64 16.46 -7.56
N ASN A 269 10.57 16.01 -6.30
CA ASN A 269 10.41 16.93 -5.17
C ASN A 269 11.61 17.88 -5.03
N ARG A 270 12.84 17.38 -5.22
CA ARG A 270 14.03 18.24 -5.23
C ARG A 270 14.00 19.28 -6.34
N MET A 271 13.62 18.86 -7.56
CA MET A 271 13.47 19.75 -8.72
C MET A 271 12.37 20.79 -8.51
N SER A 272 11.29 20.43 -7.83
CA SER A 272 10.20 21.33 -7.48
C SER A 272 10.52 22.28 -6.33
N GLY A 273 11.69 22.15 -5.70
CA GLY A 273 12.12 23.00 -4.59
C GLY A 273 11.47 22.68 -3.26
N GLU A 274 10.89 21.47 -3.10
CA GLU A 274 10.32 21.05 -1.83
C GLU A 274 11.38 20.73 -0.78
N ARG A 275 11.01 20.89 0.50
CA ARG A 275 11.90 20.58 1.62
C ARG A 275 12.09 19.07 1.77
N HIS A 276 13.22 18.65 2.33
CA HIS A 276 13.50 17.25 2.60
C HIS A 276 12.44 16.55 3.45
N CYS A 277 11.83 17.24 4.43
CA CYS A 277 10.76 16.70 5.27
C CYS A 277 9.45 16.41 4.50
N VAL A 278 9.30 16.92 3.28
CA VAL A 278 8.22 16.59 2.33
C VAL A 278 8.69 15.51 1.36
N ALA A 279 9.90 15.67 0.82
CA ALA A 279 10.44 14.75 -0.18
C ALA A 279 10.70 13.32 0.36
N GLY A 280 11.14 13.21 1.61
CA GLY A 280 11.34 11.92 2.25
C GLY A 280 10.05 11.08 2.31
N PRO A 281 9.00 11.57 2.97
CA PRO A 281 7.70 10.89 2.93
C PRO A 281 7.17 10.65 1.53
N SER A 282 7.28 11.63 0.62
CA SER A 282 6.83 11.49 -0.77
C SER A 282 7.51 10.32 -1.49
N ALA A 283 8.82 10.16 -1.31
CA ALA A 283 9.59 9.06 -1.89
C ALA A 283 9.07 7.69 -1.42
N LEU A 284 8.75 7.59 -0.14
CA LEU A 284 8.29 6.33 0.46
C LEU A 284 6.81 6.05 0.14
N ILE A 285 5.95 7.06 0.18
CA ILE A 285 4.53 6.95 -0.18
C ILE A 285 4.39 6.59 -1.66
N GLY A 286 5.19 7.20 -2.53
CA GLY A 286 5.17 6.92 -3.97
C GLY A 286 5.66 5.51 -4.34
N ALA A 287 6.40 4.85 -3.45
CA ALA A 287 6.91 3.49 -3.66
C ALA A 287 6.10 2.41 -2.94
N SER A 288 5.44 2.74 -1.84
CA SER A 288 4.72 1.78 -0.99
C SER A 288 3.35 1.40 -1.55
N ASN A 289 2.95 0.15 -1.32
CA ASN A 289 1.69 -0.41 -1.79
C ASN A 289 0.76 -0.77 -0.62
N PHE A 290 -0.53 -0.69 -0.85
CA PHE A 290 -1.55 -1.17 0.09
C PHE A 290 -1.78 -2.66 -0.16
N PHE A 291 -0.84 -3.46 0.32
CA PHE A 291 -0.80 -4.89 0.02
C PHE A 291 -2.01 -5.65 0.56
N GLU A 292 -2.60 -5.23 1.68
CA GLU A 292 -3.78 -5.89 2.25
C GLU A 292 -4.97 -5.81 1.29
N LEU A 293 -5.21 -4.64 0.71
CA LEU A 293 -6.22 -4.48 -0.33
C LEU A 293 -5.85 -5.26 -1.59
N ALA A 294 -4.58 -5.19 -2.00
CA ALA A 294 -4.11 -5.85 -3.21
C ALA A 294 -4.26 -7.38 -3.13
N VAL A 295 -3.86 -8.00 -2.01
CA VAL A 295 -4.03 -9.44 -1.79
C VAL A 295 -5.51 -9.81 -1.72
N ALA A 296 -6.32 -9.05 -0.98
CA ALA A 296 -7.75 -9.31 -0.89
C ALA A 296 -8.45 -9.21 -2.25
N ALA A 297 -8.11 -8.20 -3.05
CA ALA A 297 -8.61 -8.04 -4.42
C ALA A 297 -8.13 -9.18 -5.33
N ALA A 298 -6.84 -9.54 -5.29
CA ALA A 298 -6.29 -10.63 -6.09
C ALA A 298 -6.97 -11.98 -5.76
N ILE A 299 -7.18 -12.27 -4.48
CA ILE A 299 -7.92 -13.46 -4.04
C ILE A 299 -9.36 -13.44 -4.55
N SER A 300 -10.06 -12.32 -4.39
CA SER A 300 -11.46 -12.18 -4.82
C SER A 300 -11.63 -12.31 -6.34
N LEU A 301 -10.65 -11.84 -7.12
CA LEU A 301 -10.70 -11.84 -8.58
C LEU A 301 -10.24 -13.17 -9.19
N PHE A 302 -9.21 -13.77 -8.62
CA PHE A 302 -8.50 -14.91 -9.22
C PHE A 302 -8.45 -16.15 -8.34
N GLY A 303 -8.90 -16.05 -7.08
CA GLY A 303 -8.89 -17.14 -6.11
C GLY A 303 -7.60 -17.25 -5.29
N PHE A 304 -7.69 -18.01 -4.18
CA PHE A 304 -6.60 -18.15 -3.19
C PHE A 304 -5.33 -18.79 -3.76
N GLN A 305 -5.46 -19.76 -4.67
CA GLN A 305 -4.34 -20.50 -5.24
C GLN A 305 -3.81 -19.88 -6.54
N SER A 306 -4.22 -18.64 -6.84
CA SER A 306 -3.81 -17.96 -8.07
C SER A 306 -2.40 -17.40 -8.00
N GLY A 307 -1.73 -17.31 -9.13
CA GLY A 307 -0.48 -16.59 -9.28
C GLY A 307 -0.63 -15.10 -8.92
N ALA A 308 -1.82 -14.53 -9.08
CA ALA A 308 -2.09 -13.14 -8.69
C ALA A 308 -2.03 -12.96 -7.17
N ALA A 309 -2.65 -13.86 -6.40
CA ALA A 309 -2.53 -13.85 -4.96
C ALA A 309 -1.06 -14.04 -4.52
N LEU A 310 -0.34 -14.98 -5.12
CA LEU A 310 1.07 -15.19 -4.83
C LEU A 310 1.92 -13.94 -5.13
N ALA A 311 1.75 -13.30 -6.28
CA ALA A 311 2.51 -12.11 -6.66
C ALA A 311 2.28 -10.94 -5.69
N THR A 312 1.05 -10.75 -5.22
CA THR A 312 0.75 -9.71 -4.22
C THR A 312 1.38 -10.02 -2.85
N VAL A 313 1.40 -11.29 -2.42
CA VAL A 313 2.07 -11.71 -1.16
C VAL A 313 3.59 -11.60 -1.26
N VAL A 314 4.19 -11.87 -2.44
CA VAL A 314 5.62 -11.60 -2.68
C VAL A 314 5.91 -10.10 -2.53
N GLY A 315 4.97 -9.23 -2.95
CA GLY A 315 5.07 -7.80 -2.69
C GLY A 315 5.27 -7.47 -1.22
N VAL A 316 4.47 -8.06 -0.34
CA VAL A 316 4.61 -7.89 1.13
C VAL A 316 5.98 -8.32 1.63
N LEU A 317 6.42 -9.50 1.18
CA LEU A 317 7.71 -10.08 1.57
C LEU A 317 8.89 -9.16 1.23
N ILE A 318 8.82 -8.52 0.08
CA ILE A 318 9.90 -7.68 -0.45
C ILE A 318 9.79 -6.24 0.04
N GLU A 319 8.59 -5.70 0.12
CA GLU A 319 8.38 -4.27 0.36
C GLU A 319 8.99 -3.81 1.69
N VAL A 320 8.72 -4.49 2.80
CA VAL A 320 9.16 -4.03 4.12
C VAL A 320 10.69 -3.88 4.24
N PRO A 321 11.52 -4.90 3.91
CA PRO A 321 12.97 -4.76 3.97
C PRO A 321 13.52 -3.74 2.97
N VAL A 322 12.93 -3.65 1.77
CA VAL A 322 13.36 -2.71 0.75
C VAL A 322 13.03 -1.27 1.14
N MET A 323 11.83 -1.03 1.68
CA MET A 323 11.45 0.31 2.16
C MET A 323 12.36 0.81 3.27
N LEU A 324 12.85 -0.06 4.16
CA LEU A 324 13.86 0.32 5.16
C LEU A 324 15.19 0.75 4.51
N SER A 325 15.59 0.10 3.43
CA SER A 325 16.77 0.54 2.66
C SER A 325 16.55 1.91 2.02
N VAL A 326 15.35 2.18 1.52
CA VAL A 326 14.95 3.49 0.99
C VAL A 326 14.96 4.55 2.09
N VAL A 327 14.43 4.25 3.29
CA VAL A 327 14.54 5.13 4.47
C VAL A 327 15.99 5.49 4.76
N TRP A 328 16.88 4.49 4.75
CA TRP A 328 18.30 4.71 4.98
C TRP A 328 18.92 5.61 3.90
N ILE A 329 18.63 5.38 2.61
CA ILE A 329 19.11 6.17 1.49
C ILE A 329 18.63 7.62 1.62
N VAL A 330 17.33 7.83 1.84
CA VAL A 330 16.70 9.15 1.98
C VAL A 330 17.33 9.93 3.15
N ASN A 331 17.48 9.30 4.31
CA ASN A 331 18.08 9.97 5.47
C ASN A 331 19.56 10.31 5.25
N ARG A 332 20.33 9.40 4.62
CA ARG A 332 21.75 9.61 4.34
C ARG A 332 22.00 10.67 3.26
N SER A 333 21.09 10.79 2.29
CA SER A 333 21.17 11.75 1.19
C SER A 333 20.67 13.16 1.55
N LYS A 334 20.21 13.40 2.78
CA LYS A 334 19.66 14.69 3.21
C LYS A 334 20.60 15.86 2.92
N GLY A 335 21.88 15.74 3.24
CA GLY A 335 22.88 16.79 2.98
C GLY A 335 23.01 17.12 1.47
N TRP A 336 23.04 16.09 0.62
CA TRP A 336 23.02 16.25 -0.83
C TRP A 336 21.69 16.88 -1.32
N TYR A 337 20.58 16.48 -0.75
CA TYR A 337 19.27 17.02 -1.11
C TYR A 337 19.16 18.52 -0.83
N GLU A 338 19.63 18.96 0.33
CA GLU A 338 19.55 20.35 0.80
C GLU A 338 20.66 21.25 0.22
N ALA A 339 21.77 20.68 -0.25
CA ALA A 339 22.89 21.42 -0.88
C ALA A 339 22.64 21.86 -2.32
N ALA A 340 21.47 21.54 -2.93
CA ALA A 340 21.14 22.02 -4.26
C ALA A 340 21.03 23.55 -4.25
N PRO A 341 21.59 24.27 -5.27
CA PRO A 341 21.39 25.71 -5.40
C PRO A 341 19.87 25.95 -5.46
N ALA A 342 19.37 26.80 -4.56
CA ALA A 342 18.00 27.24 -4.58
C ALA A 342 17.71 27.81 -5.97
N VAL A 343 16.97 27.08 -6.79
CA VAL A 343 16.27 27.68 -7.90
C VAL A 343 15.31 28.65 -7.25
N SER A 344 15.80 29.90 -7.14
CA SER A 344 15.07 31.09 -6.74
C SER A 344 14.16 30.86 -5.51
N ARG A 345 14.74 30.97 -4.31
CA ARG A 345 14.01 31.47 -3.13
C ARG A 345 13.69 32.94 -3.38
N ASN A 346 12.93 33.24 -4.41
CA ASN A 346 12.37 34.55 -4.59
C ASN A 346 11.10 34.68 -3.79
N THR A 347 11.28 35.41 -2.67
CA THR A 347 10.36 36.41 -2.16
C THR A 347 8.99 35.93 -1.68
N VAL A 348 8.97 35.39 -0.45
CA VAL A 348 8.04 35.93 0.52
C VAL A 348 8.90 36.47 1.67
N THR A 349 9.62 37.53 1.38
CA THR A 349 10.09 38.48 2.36
C THR A 349 8.91 39.38 2.72
N GLU A 350 8.62 39.43 4.00
CA GLU A 350 8.15 40.60 4.73
C GLU A 350 7.09 41.48 4.02
N ARG A 351 5.84 41.28 4.38
CA ARG A 351 4.94 42.41 4.66
C ARG A 351 4.32 42.22 6.02
N ASN A 352 4.70 43.17 6.86
CA ASN A 352 4.23 43.47 8.22
C ASN A 352 2.74 43.24 8.46
#